data_9846e048b73d6b13e78a50996c5e6043
#
_entry.id   9846e048b73d6b13e78a50996c5e6043
#
_cell.length_a   1.000
_cell.length_b   1.000
_cell.length_c   1.000
_cell.angle_alpha   90.00
_cell.angle_beta   90.00
_cell.angle_gamma   90.00
#
_symmetry.space_group_name_H-M   'P 1'
#
loop_
_entity.id
_entity.type
_entity.pdbx_description
1 polymer ?
#
loop_
_entity_poly.entity_id
_entity_poly.type
_entity_poly.pdbx_seq_one_letter_code
_entity_poly.pdbx_strand_id
1 'polypeptide(L)'
;MKTFQELGICDEILKAITELGYENPMPVQEQVIPHLLNEETDLVALAQTGTGKTAAFGLPVIQRIDLSLCKPQALILSPTRELCLQIASDLTDYSQYVSGLRILPVYGGSSIESQIKTLKKGVHIIVATPGRLVDLIERRTVQLDHVSTVIMDEADEMLNMGFLDSINTILSKVPQERKMLLFSATMPKEIEQIAHTYMHEPKEVVVGSRNEGAENVRHVYYMVHAKDKYPALKRIADYYPNIYGIIFCRTRRETQEIADQLIADGYNADSLHGELSQAQRDAVMQKFRLRNLQLLVATDVAARGLDVTDLTHVINYGLPDDIETYTHRSGRTGRAGKSGVSVAIVHSREKGKMRAIEKIIGKKFERGMVPTGEQICEKQLFNLADRIEKVKVNEEEIAKYLPNISRKLGWLTEQDLIKRIVSLEFNRLIDYYRDTPDLDIPDENTRKPKEGNFAKEGRNGRKKDIRTAKAGFERIYINLGKAHGFFPPNLIEMVNSLVPVRVNIGRIDLLSSYSLFDVEKSSAPKVIGALKGNEFYGHRIYAELATDKDYSAPKGKRKGKEEGGRRTNEKRYGNSRRDHSESRSRRDRFSSKTKRSSYSSKKRK
;
A
#
# COMPACT_ATOMS: atom_id res chain seq x y z
N MET A 1 -8.34 8.71 37.00
CA MET A 1 -8.40 9.33 35.67
C MET A 1 -8.94 10.73 35.89
N LYS A 2 -8.29 11.73 35.32
CA LYS A 2 -8.77 13.13 35.38
C LYS A 2 -9.94 13.29 34.41
N THR A 3 -10.87 14.19 34.73
CA THR A 3 -11.95 14.57 33.81
C THR A 3 -11.50 15.71 32.88
N PHE A 4 -12.18 15.96 31.76
CA PHE A 4 -11.87 17.09 30.89
C PHE A 4 -11.99 18.45 31.62
N GLN A 5 -12.91 18.54 32.59
CA GLN A 5 -13.06 19.72 33.44
C GLN A 5 -11.82 19.93 34.34
N GLU A 6 -11.29 18.86 34.94
CA GLU A 6 -10.06 18.91 35.74
C GLU A 6 -8.81 19.25 34.89
N LEU A 7 -8.86 18.98 33.57
CA LEU A 7 -7.83 19.40 32.63
C LEU A 7 -7.92 20.90 32.24
N GLY A 8 -8.99 21.62 32.65
CA GLY A 8 -9.15 23.05 32.42
C GLY A 8 -9.98 23.41 31.20
N ILE A 9 -10.75 22.50 30.64
CA ILE A 9 -11.65 22.76 29.50
C ILE A 9 -12.91 23.51 29.99
N CYS A 10 -13.30 24.59 29.27
CA CYS A 10 -14.45 25.43 29.59
C CYS A 10 -15.79 24.72 29.31
N ASP A 11 -16.86 25.22 29.96
CA ASP A 11 -18.18 24.59 29.96
C ASP A 11 -18.82 24.46 28.56
N GLU A 12 -18.59 25.47 27.67
CA GLU A 12 -19.13 25.43 26.30
C GLU A 12 -18.55 24.27 25.50
N ILE A 13 -17.23 24.03 25.62
CA ILE A 13 -16.55 22.92 24.95
C ILE A 13 -16.90 21.60 25.63
N LEU A 14 -16.94 21.57 26.96
CA LEU A 14 -17.35 20.36 27.73
C LEU A 14 -18.72 19.87 27.31
N LYS A 15 -19.68 20.77 27.13
CA LYS A 15 -21.01 20.43 26.66
C LYS A 15 -20.97 19.78 25.27
N ALA A 16 -20.22 20.36 24.33
CA ALA A 16 -20.09 19.82 22.99
C ALA A 16 -19.49 18.40 22.97
N ILE A 17 -18.37 18.18 23.68
CA ILE A 17 -17.71 16.87 23.68
C ILE A 17 -18.50 15.80 24.44
N THR A 18 -19.29 16.19 25.45
CA THR A 18 -20.19 15.26 26.17
C THR A 18 -21.30 14.76 25.25
N GLU A 19 -21.91 15.61 24.44
CA GLU A 19 -22.91 15.22 23.43
C GLU A 19 -22.31 14.33 22.34
N LEU A 20 -21.01 14.47 22.03
CA LEU A 20 -20.27 13.59 21.13
C LEU A 20 -19.84 12.25 21.76
N GLY A 21 -20.16 12.04 23.06
CA GLY A 21 -19.87 10.80 23.77
C GLY A 21 -18.46 10.70 24.35
N TYR A 22 -17.76 11.82 24.55
CA TYR A 22 -16.48 11.83 25.25
C TYR A 22 -16.70 11.76 26.76
N GLU A 23 -16.38 10.63 27.36
CA GLU A 23 -16.55 10.44 28.81
C GLU A 23 -15.28 10.77 29.59
N ASN A 24 -14.15 10.19 29.18
CA ASN A 24 -12.87 10.32 29.86
C ASN A 24 -11.75 10.71 28.86
N PRO A 25 -10.81 11.55 29.28
CA PRO A 25 -9.68 11.90 28.42
C PRO A 25 -8.74 10.70 28.20
N MET A 26 -8.22 10.62 26.99
CA MET A 26 -7.20 9.64 26.63
C MET A 26 -5.82 10.08 27.14
N PRO A 27 -4.84 9.16 27.27
CA PRO A 27 -3.51 9.49 27.82
C PRO A 27 -2.79 10.66 27.15
N VAL A 28 -2.94 10.83 25.83
CA VAL A 28 -2.38 11.99 25.11
C VAL A 28 -3.08 13.28 25.48
N GLN A 29 -4.40 13.23 25.68
CA GLN A 29 -5.20 14.39 26.07
C GLN A 29 -4.87 14.84 27.51
N GLU A 30 -4.69 13.90 28.44
CA GLU A 30 -4.30 14.19 29.83
C GLU A 30 -2.97 14.95 29.93
N GLN A 31 -2.05 14.73 28.96
CA GLN A 31 -0.73 15.37 28.96
C GLN A 31 -0.69 16.66 28.14
N VAL A 32 -1.35 16.67 26.97
CA VAL A 32 -1.28 17.79 26.02
C VAL A 32 -2.21 18.95 26.39
N ILE A 33 -3.44 18.67 26.84
CA ILE A 33 -4.43 19.72 27.14
C ILE A 33 -3.91 20.68 28.23
N PRO A 34 -3.46 20.22 29.43
CA PRO A 34 -2.94 21.11 30.46
C PRO A 34 -1.69 21.89 30.01
N HIS A 35 -0.81 21.24 29.23
CA HIS A 35 0.38 21.89 28.69
C HIS A 35 0.01 23.08 27.78
N LEU A 36 -0.94 22.87 26.86
CA LEU A 36 -1.38 23.93 25.96
C LEU A 36 -2.09 25.07 26.66
N LEU A 37 -2.82 24.81 27.73
CA LEU A 37 -3.56 25.84 28.47
C LEU A 37 -2.64 26.63 29.42
N ASN A 38 -1.64 26.00 30.04
CA ASN A 38 -0.92 26.56 31.18
C ASN A 38 0.57 26.84 30.91
N GLU A 39 1.20 26.17 29.94
CA GLU A 39 2.63 26.32 29.64
C GLU A 39 2.84 27.09 28.33
N GLU A 40 3.95 27.84 28.24
CA GLU A 40 4.30 28.64 27.04
C GLU A 40 5.28 27.91 26.11
N THR A 41 5.82 26.75 26.52
CA THR A 41 6.80 25.97 25.75
C THR A 41 6.18 25.20 24.61
N ASP A 42 6.99 24.89 23.60
CA ASP A 42 6.60 24.05 22.48
C ASP A 42 6.41 22.59 22.88
N LEU A 43 5.75 21.79 22.04
CA LEU A 43 5.45 20.40 22.34
C LEU A 43 5.71 19.49 21.16
N VAL A 44 6.42 18.39 21.39
CA VAL A 44 6.50 17.23 20.47
C VAL A 44 5.72 16.07 21.08
N ALA A 45 4.66 15.65 20.43
CA ALA A 45 3.82 14.54 20.87
C ALA A 45 4.00 13.34 19.93
N LEU A 46 4.66 12.29 20.43
CA LEU A 46 4.77 11.02 19.73
C LEU A 46 3.60 10.12 20.12
N ALA A 47 2.63 10.00 19.21
CA ALA A 47 1.42 9.23 19.44
C ALA A 47 0.87 8.66 18.11
N GLN A 48 0.38 7.43 18.16
CA GLN A 48 -0.19 6.74 17.00
C GLN A 48 -1.50 7.37 16.53
N THR A 49 -1.95 7.03 15.32
CA THR A 49 -3.28 7.41 14.82
C THR A 49 -4.38 6.74 15.67
N GLY A 50 -5.46 7.48 15.95
CA GLY A 50 -6.58 6.98 16.75
C GLY A 50 -6.41 7.07 18.26
N THR A 51 -5.38 7.78 18.76
CA THR A 51 -5.16 8.05 20.19
C THR A 51 -5.85 9.31 20.70
N GLY A 52 -6.67 9.98 19.86
CA GLY A 52 -7.39 11.19 20.25
C GLY A 52 -6.57 12.48 20.14
N LYS A 53 -5.55 12.54 19.26
CA LYS A 53 -4.68 13.71 19.05
C LYS A 53 -5.48 14.97 18.67
N THR A 54 -6.48 14.86 17.78
CA THR A 54 -7.29 16.00 17.33
C THR A 54 -7.95 16.72 18.50
N ALA A 55 -8.55 15.99 19.42
CA ALA A 55 -9.12 16.60 20.63
C ALA A 55 -8.04 17.13 21.58
N ALA A 56 -6.88 16.46 21.68
CA ALA A 56 -5.78 16.88 22.54
C ALA A 56 -5.28 18.29 22.20
N PHE A 57 -5.17 18.66 20.92
CA PHE A 57 -4.80 20.01 20.53
C PHE A 57 -6.01 20.89 20.22
N GLY A 58 -7.07 20.34 19.68
CA GLY A 58 -8.23 21.10 19.19
C GLY A 58 -8.99 21.80 20.30
N LEU A 59 -9.28 21.10 21.41
CA LEU A 59 -10.04 21.66 22.53
C LEU A 59 -9.35 22.89 23.14
N PRO A 60 -8.06 22.83 23.53
CA PRO A 60 -7.38 24.01 24.10
C PRO A 60 -7.12 25.10 23.06
N VAL A 61 -6.95 24.79 21.79
CA VAL A 61 -6.82 25.79 20.73
C VAL A 61 -8.11 26.59 20.58
N ILE A 62 -9.27 25.92 20.51
CA ILE A 62 -10.58 26.60 20.44
C ILE A 62 -10.76 27.53 21.63
N GLN A 63 -10.42 27.10 22.84
CA GLN A 63 -10.56 27.89 24.07
C GLN A 63 -9.67 29.13 24.13
N ARG A 64 -8.51 29.12 23.44
CA ARG A 64 -7.55 30.24 23.43
C ARG A 64 -7.80 31.27 22.33
N ILE A 65 -8.75 31.04 21.42
CA ILE A 65 -9.06 31.99 20.33
C ILE A 65 -9.75 33.25 20.87
N ASP A 66 -9.19 34.40 20.52
CA ASP A 66 -9.87 35.68 20.70
C ASP A 66 -10.89 35.90 19.57
N LEU A 67 -12.15 35.73 19.89
CA LEU A 67 -13.27 35.88 18.95
C LEU A 67 -13.47 37.31 18.44
N SER A 68 -12.93 38.33 19.14
CA SER A 68 -12.99 39.73 18.71
C SER A 68 -12.06 40.03 17.53
N LEU A 69 -10.98 39.24 17.39
CA LEU A 69 -9.98 39.36 16.33
C LEU A 69 -10.27 38.42 15.17
N CYS A 70 -11.03 38.89 14.16
CA CYS A 70 -11.34 38.11 12.96
C CYS A 70 -10.13 37.90 12.02
N LYS A 71 -9.04 37.37 12.54
CA LYS A 71 -7.78 37.05 11.85
C LYS A 71 -7.35 35.62 12.18
N PRO A 72 -6.56 34.94 11.32
CA PRO A 72 -6.01 33.61 11.63
C PRO A 72 -5.09 33.68 12.86
N GLN A 73 -5.45 32.97 13.93
CA GLN A 73 -4.71 32.92 15.20
C GLN A 73 -4.10 31.52 15.39
N ALA A 74 -4.72 30.48 14.82
CA ALA A 74 -4.19 29.13 14.82
C ALA A 74 -4.08 28.58 13.40
N LEU A 75 -2.96 27.92 13.13
CA LEU A 75 -2.67 27.24 11.86
C LEU A 75 -2.39 25.76 12.14
N ILE A 76 -3.18 24.89 11.53
CA ILE A 76 -3.01 23.43 11.62
C ILE A 76 -2.61 22.91 10.25
N LEU A 77 -1.44 22.28 10.15
CA LEU A 77 -0.95 21.64 8.93
C LEU A 77 -1.22 20.14 8.98
N SER A 78 -1.72 19.60 7.89
CA SER A 78 -1.99 18.17 7.73
C SER A 78 -1.56 17.67 6.35
N PRO A 79 -1.13 16.38 6.20
CA PRO A 79 -0.57 15.86 4.95
C PRO A 79 -1.59 15.75 3.82
N THR A 80 -2.86 15.47 4.15
CA THR A 80 -3.88 15.14 3.16
C THR A 80 -5.11 16.02 3.28
N ARG A 81 -5.84 16.12 2.19
CA ARG A 81 -7.11 16.83 2.14
C ARG A 81 -8.14 16.21 3.07
N GLU A 82 -8.19 14.90 3.08
CA GLU A 82 -9.15 14.13 3.88
C GLU A 82 -8.96 14.41 5.36
N LEU A 83 -7.70 14.38 5.85
CA LEU A 83 -7.39 14.72 7.25
C LEU A 83 -7.63 16.21 7.54
N CYS A 84 -7.32 17.10 6.59
CA CYS A 84 -7.61 18.53 6.72
C CYS A 84 -9.12 18.79 6.93
N LEU A 85 -9.96 18.12 6.15
CA LEU A 85 -11.42 18.22 6.27
C LEU A 85 -11.93 17.61 7.57
N GLN A 86 -11.37 16.46 7.97
CA GLN A 86 -11.71 15.78 9.21
C GLN A 86 -11.39 16.68 10.41
N ILE A 87 -10.15 17.17 10.52
CA ILE A 87 -9.76 18.08 11.61
C ILE A 87 -10.69 19.32 11.65
N ALA A 88 -10.98 19.91 10.49
CA ALA A 88 -11.88 21.06 10.44
C ALA A 88 -13.31 20.73 10.89
N SER A 89 -13.82 19.54 10.55
CA SER A 89 -15.12 19.03 11.03
C SER A 89 -15.10 18.81 12.54
N ASP A 90 -14.09 18.07 13.04
CA ASP A 90 -13.95 17.78 14.47
C ASP A 90 -13.91 19.08 15.30
N LEU A 91 -13.10 20.07 14.87
CA LEU A 91 -13.04 21.37 15.53
C LEU A 91 -14.37 22.12 15.48
N THR A 92 -15.12 21.99 14.39
CA THR A 92 -16.46 22.60 14.28
C THR A 92 -17.43 21.96 15.25
N ASP A 93 -17.40 20.65 15.37
CA ASP A 93 -18.23 19.88 16.29
C ASP A 93 -17.86 20.21 17.75
N TYR A 94 -16.58 20.28 18.10
CA TYR A 94 -16.10 20.70 19.44
C TYR A 94 -16.49 22.13 19.80
N SER A 95 -16.63 23.01 18.82
CA SER A 95 -16.95 24.42 19.02
C SER A 95 -18.43 24.77 18.83
N GLN A 96 -19.31 23.77 18.80
CA GLN A 96 -20.75 23.94 18.54
C GLN A 96 -21.41 25.02 19.41
N TYR A 97 -20.96 25.18 20.66
CA TYR A 97 -21.48 26.18 21.62
C TYR A 97 -20.62 27.45 21.74
N VAL A 98 -19.52 27.54 20.96
CA VAL A 98 -18.66 28.72 20.89
C VAL A 98 -19.11 29.63 19.76
N SER A 99 -19.98 30.60 20.07
CA SER A 99 -20.58 31.45 19.05
C SER A 99 -19.55 32.37 18.36
N GLY A 100 -19.57 32.42 17.03
CA GLY A 100 -18.73 33.32 16.25
C GLY A 100 -17.39 32.77 15.82
N LEU A 101 -16.97 31.58 16.26
CA LEU A 101 -15.75 30.93 15.78
C LEU A 101 -15.88 30.58 14.31
N ARG A 102 -14.81 30.82 13.53
CA ARG A 102 -14.75 30.52 12.10
C ARG A 102 -13.51 29.69 11.78
N ILE A 103 -13.73 28.50 11.29
CA ILE A 103 -12.70 27.51 10.91
C ILE A 103 -12.74 27.36 9.40
N LEU A 104 -11.59 27.39 8.74
CA LEU A 104 -11.49 27.24 7.29
C LEU A 104 -10.54 26.09 6.92
N PRO A 105 -11.03 25.03 6.27
CA PRO A 105 -10.17 24.06 5.63
C PRO A 105 -9.63 24.60 4.28
N VAL A 106 -8.29 24.53 4.12
CA VAL A 106 -7.53 25.02 2.96
C VAL A 106 -6.77 23.84 2.31
N TYR A 107 -7.26 23.37 1.17
CA TYR A 107 -6.73 22.17 0.53
C TYR A 107 -6.85 22.22 -1.01
N GLY A 108 -6.04 21.44 -1.70
CA GLY A 108 -6.05 21.31 -3.15
C GLY A 108 -7.25 20.53 -3.69
N GLY A 109 -7.60 20.72 -4.95
CA GLY A 109 -8.71 20.01 -5.62
C GLY A 109 -10.10 20.60 -5.41
N SER A 110 -10.22 21.69 -4.64
CA SER A 110 -11.43 22.52 -4.52
C SER A 110 -11.21 23.92 -5.11
N SER A 111 -12.30 24.69 -5.33
CA SER A 111 -12.21 26.05 -5.85
C SER A 111 -11.40 26.94 -4.91
N ILE A 112 -10.34 27.54 -5.44
CA ILE A 112 -9.48 28.46 -4.70
C ILE A 112 -10.20 29.79 -4.43
N GLU A 113 -11.05 30.21 -5.37
CA GLU A 113 -11.83 31.46 -5.25
C GLU A 113 -12.78 31.39 -4.04
N SER A 114 -13.41 30.24 -3.79
CA SER A 114 -14.25 30.02 -2.63
C SER A 114 -13.47 30.18 -1.32
N GLN A 115 -12.27 29.58 -1.25
CA GLN A 115 -11.39 29.70 -0.09
C GLN A 115 -10.93 31.14 0.12
N ILE A 116 -10.54 31.86 -0.94
CA ILE A 116 -10.16 33.28 -0.87
C ILE A 116 -11.35 34.14 -0.40
N LYS A 117 -12.57 33.87 -0.90
CA LYS A 117 -13.77 34.60 -0.47
C LYS A 117 -14.05 34.40 1.01
N THR A 118 -13.83 33.20 1.53
CA THR A 118 -14.01 32.94 2.97
C THR A 118 -12.92 33.59 3.81
N LEU A 119 -11.65 33.55 3.39
CA LEU A 119 -10.55 34.26 4.05
C LEU A 119 -10.81 35.75 4.17
N LYS A 120 -11.35 36.40 3.12
CA LYS A 120 -11.71 37.81 3.14
C LYS A 120 -12.82 38.17 4.13
N LYS A 121 -13.69 37.21 4.50
CA LYS A 121 -14.72 37.42 5.54
C LYS A 121 -14.16 37.33 6.96
N GLY A 122 -12.90 36.98 7.11
CA GLY A 122 -12.21 36.73 8.38
C GLY A 122 -12.44 35.29 8.89
N VAL A 123 -11.37 34.67 9.34
CA VAL A 123 -11.34 33.33 9.93
C VAL A 123 -10.40 33.34 11.13
N HIS A 124 -10.64 32.47 12.11
CA HIS A 124 -9.83 32.37 13.33
C HIS A 124 -8.83 31.19 13.27
N ILE A 125 -9.26 30.07 12.72
CA ILE A 125 -8.47 28.84 12.59
C ILE A 125 -8.38 28.45 11.12
N ILE A 126 -7.17 28.19 10.65
CA ILE A 126 -6.92 27.61 9.33
C ILE A 126 -6.41 26.18 9.53
N VAL A 127 -7.08 25.22 8.91
CA VAL A 127 -6.59 23.84 8.76
C VAL A 127 -6.14 23.66 7.32
N ALA A 128 -4.87 23.33 7.06
CA ALA A 128 -4.33 23.43 5.72
C ALA A 128 -3.48 22.24 5.29
N THR A 129 -3.57 21.90 3.99
CA THR A 129 -2.52 21.11 3.34
C THR A 129 -1.41 22.06 2.87
N PRO A 130 -0.10 21.70 3.05
CA PRO A 130 1.00 22.64 2.82
C PRO A 130 1.00 23.29 1.43
N GLY A 131 0.86 22.50 0.36
CA GLY A 131 0.93 23.02 -1.01
C GLY A 131 -0.15 24.07 -1.36
N ARG A 132 -1.40 23.90 -0.89
CA ARG A 132 -2.46 24.90 -1.13
C ARG A 132 -2.26 26.16 -0.29
N LEU A 133 -1.73 26.02 0.91
CA LEU A 133 -1.45 27.18 1.75
C LEU A 133 -0.33 28.04 1.15
N VAL A 134 0.72 27.40 0.62
CA VAL A 134 1.80 28.09 -0.12
C VAL A 134 1.23 28.86 -1.33
N ASP A 135 0.36 28.26 -2.13
CA ASP A 135 -0.31 28.94 -3.27
C ASP A 135 -1.10 30.19 -2.81
N LEU A 136 -1.80 30.13 -1.67
CA LEU A 136 -2.50 31.30 -1.10
C LEU A 136 -1.56 32.37 -0.54
N ILE A 137 -0.42 31.98 0.03
CA ILE A 137 0.63 32.88 0.50
C ILE A 137 1.27 33.62 -0.68
N GLU A 138 1.66 32.90 -1.73
CA GLU A 138 2.26 33.46 -2.95
C GLU A 138 1.30 34.45 -3.64
N ARG A 139 0.01 34.15 -3.64
CA ARG A 139 -1.06 35.05 -4.13
C ARG A 139 -1.34 36.22 -3.19
N ARG A 140 -0.73 36.26 -2.01
CA ARG A 140 -0.97 37.30 -0.98
C ARG A 140 -2.45 37.41 -0.56
N THR A 141 -3.16 36.26 -0.56
CA THR A 141 -4.60 36.20 -0.22
C THR A 141 -4.86 35.74 1.20
N VAL A 142 -3.85 35.24 1.89
CA VAL A 142 -3.87 34.88 3.31
C VAL A 142 -2.83 35.71 4.07
N GLN A 143 -3.19 36.17 5.25
CA GLN A 143 -2.31 36.86 6.20
C GLN A 143 -2.12 35.96 7.42
N LEU A 144 -0.88 35.69 7.79
CA LEU A 144 -0.53 34.83 8.91
C LEU A 144 0.13 35.60 10.08
N ASP A 145 0.10 36.91 10.02
CA ASP A 145 0.81 37.81 10.97
C ASP A 145 0.27 37.72 12.40
N HIS A 146 -0.93 37.18 12.59
CA HIS A 146 -1.57 37.02 13.89
C HIS A 146 -1.60 35.56 14.38
N VAL A 147 -0.93 34.66 13.68
CA VAL A 147 -0.86 33.27 14.08
C VAL A 147 0.04 33.11 15.30
N SER A 148 -0.56 32.80 16.43
CA SER A 148 0.11 32.54 17.70
C SER A 148 0.34 31.06 17.99
N THR A 149 -0.35 30.18 17.27
CA THR A 149 -0.21 28.71 17.45
C THR A 149 -0.12 28.00 16.10
N VAL A 150 0.91 27.20 15.93
CA VAL A 150 1.11 26.32 14.77
C VAL A 150 1.12 24.87 15.21
N ILE A 151 0.30 24.06 14.55
CA ILE A 151 0.22 22.61 14.81
C ILE A 151 0.57 21.89 13.53
N MET A 152 1.45 20.90 13.61
CA MET A 152 1.73 19.96 12.54
C MET A 152 1.21 18.58 12.95
N ASP A 153 0.16 18.10 12.31
CA ASP A 153 -0.36 16.74 12.55
C ASP A 153 0.07 15.78 11.45
N GLU A 154 0.41 14.56 11.83
CA GLU A 154 1.06 13.54 10.98
C GLU A 154 2.29 14.14 10.26
N ALA A 155 3.20 14.77 11.04
CA ALA A 155 4.35 15.47 10.48
C ALA A 155 5.29 14.56 9.68
N ASP A 156 5.51 13.33 10.13
CA ASP A 156 6.25 12.29 9.41
C ASP A 156 5.64 11.99 8.02
N GLU A 157 4.32 11.96 7.93
CA GLU A 157 3.64 11.77 6.66
C GLU A 157 3.78 12.97 5.72
N MET A 158 3.79 14.20 6.25
CA MET A 158 4.04 15.39 5.43
C MET A 158 5.44 15.36 4.80
N LEU A 159 6.43 14.87 5.52
CA LEU A 159 7.79 14.69 4.98
C LEU A 159 7.86 13.59 3.94
N ASN A 160 7.25 12.43 4.21
CA ASN A 160 7.17 11.32 3.25
C ASN A 160 6.48 11.72 1.94
N MET A 161 5.63 12.75 1.98
CA MET A 161 4.99 13.35 0.80
C MET A 161 5.82 14.45 0.13
N GLY A 162 6.99 14.78 0.67
CA GLY A 162 7.91 15.79 0.10
C GLY A 162 7.49 17.24 0.40
N PHE A 163 6.72 17.49 1.46
CA PHE A 163 6.28 18.85 1.81
C PHE A 163 7.29 19.66 2.63
N LEU A 164 8.52 19.18 2.80
CA LEU A 164 9.53 19.87 3.61
C LEU A 164 9.72 21.34 3.18
N ASP A 165 9.90 21.60 1.89
CA ASP A 165 10.09 22.97 1.37
C ASP A 165 8.84 23.83 1.56
N SER A 166 7.66 23.25 1.41
CA SER A 166 6.39 23.94 1.66
C SER A 166 6.23 24.32 3.13
N ILE A 167 6.57 23.41 4.05
CA ILE A 167 6.56 23.64 5.51
C ILE A 167 7.53 24.77 5.86
N ASN A 168 8.76 24.74 5.37
CA ASN A 168 9.76 25.79 5.59
C ASN A 168 9.25 27.16 5.07
N THR A 169 8.64 27.19 3.88
CA THR A 169 8.04 28.41 3.31
C THR A 169 6.94 28.96 4.20
N ILE A 170 6.04 28.10 4.70
CA ILE A 170 4.93 28.52 5.58
C ILE A 170 5.49 29.05 6.91
N LEU A 171 6.38 28.30 7.55
CA LEU A 171 6.96 28.67 8.85
C LEU A 171 7.76 29.98 8.79
N SER A 172 8.34 30.31 7.63
CA SER A 172 9.01 31.61 7.42
C SER A 172 8.06 32.81 7.34
N LYS A 173 6.74 32.58 7.18
CA LYS A 173 5.69 33.61 7.06
C LYS A 173 4.83 33.76 8.31
N VAL A 174 5.01 32.92 9.28
CA VAL A 174 4.34 32.98 10.58
C VAL A 174 5.26 33.71 11.57
N PRO A 175 4.75 34.49 12.55
CA PRO A 175 5.55 35.16 13.56
C PRO A 175 6.52 34.24 14.27
N GLN A 176 7.69 34.72 14.67
CA GLN A 176 8.66 33.91 15.42
C GLN A 176 8.17 33.62 16.84
N GLU A 177 7.52 34.60 17.48
CA GLU A 177 6.87 34.42 18.79
C GLU A 177 5.54 33.70 18.60
N ARG A 178 5.62 32.38 18.45
CA ARG A 178 4.48 31.47 18.33
C ARG A 178 4.70 30.22 19.15
N LYS A 179 3.64 29.59 19.59
CA LYS A 179 3.66 28.25 20.14
C LYS A 179 3.61 27.23 19.01
N MET A 180 4.46 26.22 19.04
CA MET A 180 4.53 25.21 18.02
C MET A 180 4.31 23.80 18.60
N LEU A 181 3.42 23.04 17.96
CA LEU A 181 3.10 21.66 18.35
C LEU A 181 3.34 20.75 17.17
N LEU A 182 4.06 19.68 17.42
CA LEU A 182 4.36 18.65 16.44
C LEU A 182 3.79 17.32 16.91
N PHE A 183 2.85 16.78 16.15
CA PHE A 183 2.27 15.46 16.35
C PHE A 183 2.77 14.53 15.26
N SER A 184 3.35 13.40 15.66
CA SER A 184 3.90 12.40 14.75
C SER A 184 3.76 10.99 15.33
N ALA A 185 3.68 9.98 14.47
CA ALA A 185 3.75 8.59 14.91
C ALA A 185 5.21 8.13 15.05
N THR A 186 6.12 8.72 14.27
CA THR A 186 7.55 8.42 14.23
C THR A 186 8.39 9.69 14.35
N MET A 187 9.69 9.53 14.68
CA MET A 187 10.62 10.66 14.81
C MET A 187 11.83 10.45 13.89
N PRO A 188 11.66 10.56 12.56
CA PRO A 188 12.78 10.54 11.63
C PRO A 188 13.67 11.78 11.79
N LYS A 189 14.90 11.72 11.29
CA LYS A 189 15.89 12.80 11.44
C LYS A 189 15.43 14.14 10.90
N GLU A 190 14.63 14.14 9.85
CA GLU A 190 14.06 15.33 9.24
C GLU A 190 13.05 16.02 10.18
N ILE A 191 12.27 15.26 10.94
CA ILE A 191 11.38 15.79 11.99
C ILE A 191 12.20 16.36 13.15
N GLU A 192 13.25 15.66 13.58
CA GLU A 192 14.18 16.17 14.60
C GLU A 192 14.80 17.51 14.16
N GLN A 193 15.16 17.65 12.88
CA GLN A 193 15.68 18.89 12.31
C GLN A 193 14.64 20.01 12.33
N ILE A 194 13.39 19.75 11.97
CA ILE A 194 12.30 20.74 12.04
C ILE A 194 12.10 21.18 13.49
N ALA A 195 12.01 20.24 14.42
CA ALA A 195 11.87 20.54 15.84
C ALA A 195 13.04 21.39 16.34
N HIS A 196 14.28 21.02 16.00
CA HIS A 196 15.47 21.77 16.41
C HIS A 196 15.57 23.17 15.76
N THR A 197 15.04 23.35 14.53
CA THR A 197 15.17 24.61 13.79
C THR A 197 14.08 25.63 14.15
N TYR A 198 12.86 25.16 14.41
CA TYR A 198 11.69 26.03 14.52
C TYR A 198 11.01 26.02 15.89
N MET A 199 11.38 25.09 16.79
CA MET A 199 10.78 24.96 18.11
C MET A 199 11.75 25.42 19.21
N HIS A 200 11.19 25.96 20.29
CA HIS A 200 11.92 26.47 21.46
C HIS A 200 11.74 25.50 22.63
N GLU A 201 12.82 24.83 23.03
CA GLU A 201 12.86 23.88 24.15
C GLU A 201 11.59 22.99 24.23
N PRO A 202 11.29 22.23 23.16
CA PRO A 202 10.03 21.49 23.10
C PRO A 202 9.98 20.40 24.16
N LYS A 203 8.89 20.34 24.90
CA LYS A 203 8.58 19.22 25.79
C LYS A 203 8.22 18.00 24.95
N GLU A 204 8.86 16.87 25.18
CA GLU A 204 8.52 15.63 24.51
C GLU A 204 7.47 14.84 25.33
N VAL A 205 6.36 14.49 24.71
CA VAL A 205 5.32 13.63 25.24
C VAL A 205 5.26 12.36 24.39
N VAL A 206 5.51 11.21 25.00
CA VAL A 206 5.43 9.91 24.33
C VAL A 206 4.25 9.14 24.90
N VAL A 207 3.27 8.84 24.05
CA VAL A 207 2.10 8.06 24.44
C VAL A 207 2.16 6.69 23.76
N GLY A 208 2.38 5.65 24.57
CA GLY A 208 2.76 4.32 24.12
C GLY A 208 4.28 4.19 24.03
N SER A 209 4.77 3.10 23.46
CA SER A 209 6.22 2.97 23.21
C SER A 209 6.56 3.50 21.81
N ARG A 210 7.77 4.03 21.66
CA ARG A 210 8.29 4.49 20.36
C ARG A 210 8.22 3.34 19.34
N ASN A 211 7.47 3.52 18.25
CA ASN A 211 7.38 2.59 17.11
C ASN A 211 6.72 1.23 17.37
N GLU A 212 6.06 0.98 18.51
CA GLU A 212 5.27 -0.25 18.67
C GLU A 212 4.00 -0.21 17.82
N GLY A 213 3.75 -1.33 17.11
CA GLY A 213 2.46 -1.54 16.44
C GLY A 213 1.33 -1.58 17.46
N ALA A 214 0.13 -1.12 17.09
CA ALA A 214 -1.04 -1.12 17.99
C ALA A 214 -1.18 -2.48 18.70
N GLU A 215 -1.28 -2.48 20.03
CA GLU A 215 -1.28 -3.71 20.85
C GLU A 215 -2.35 -4.71 20.43
N ASN A 216 -3.49 -4.21 19.96
CA ASN A 216 -4.67 -5.00 19.61
C ASN A 216 -4.65 -5.51 18.15
N VAL A 217 -3.55 -5.35 17.41
CA VAL A 217 -3.43 -5.83 16.04
C VAL A 217 -2.65 -7.13 16.00
N ARG A 218 -3.27 -8.18 15.45
CA ARG A 218 -2.64 -9.45 15.14
C ARG A 218 -2.02 -9.39 13.75
N HIS A 219 -0.73 -9.68 13.63
CA HIS A 219 0.01 -9.66 12.37
C HIS A 219 0.14 -11.08 11.82
N VAL A 220 -0.46 -11.35 10.66
CA VAL A 220 -0.46 -12.66 10.01
C VAL A 220 0.19 -12.56 8.63
N TYR A 221 1.01 -13.53 8.24
CA TYR A 221 1.51 -13.60 6.88
C TYR A 221 1.18 -14.91 6.20
N TYR A 222 0.90 -14.84 4.89
CA TYR A 222 0.67 -15.98 4.02
C TYR A 222 1.79 -16.07 2.99
N MET A 223 2.49 -17.20 2.93
CA MET A 223 3.63 -17.40 2.04
C MET A 223 3.18 -18.11 0.77
N VAL A 224 3.13 -17.38 -0.34
CA VAL A 224 2.65 -17.90 -1.62
C VAL A 224 3.61 -17.56 -2.77
N HIS A 225 3.45 -18.20 -3.93
CA HIS A 225 4.15 -17.76 -5.14
C HIS A 225 3.58 -16.44 -5.65
N ALA A 226 4.41 -15.65 -6.34
CA ALA A 226 3.98 -14.34 -6.84
C ALA A 226 2.74 -14.41 -7.75
N LYS A 227 2.60 -15.46 -8.55
CA LYS A 227 1.45 -15.72 -9.42
C LYS A 227 0.17 -16.10 -8.67
N ASP A 228 0.31 -16.59 -7.42
CA ASP A 228 -0.77 -17.13 -6.61
C ASP A 228 -1.27 -16.12 -5.56
N LYS A 229 -0.76 -14.84 -5.60
CA LYS A 229 -1.17 -13.79 -4.65
C LYS A 229 -2.66 -13.46 -4.73
N TYR A 230 -3.22 -13.32 -5.93
CA TYR A 230 -4.64 -13.01 -6.09
C TYR A 230 -5.54 -14.18 -5.66
N PRO A 231 -5.31 -15.43 -6.09
CA PRO A 231 -6.04 -16.57 -5.52
C PRO A 231 -5.97 -16.68 -4.00
N ALA A 232 -4.83 -16.36 -3.39
CA ALA A 232 -4.69 -16.34 -1.94
C ALA A 232 -5.51 -15.22 -1.30
N LEU A 233 -5.48 -13.99 -1.88
CA LEU A 233 -6.31 -12.87 -1.45
C LEU A 233 -7.79 -13.25 -1.45
N LYS A 234 -8.27 -13.86 -2.54
CA LYS A 234 -9.64 -14.30 -2.69
C LYS A 234 -10.03 -15.31 -1.62
N ARG A 235 -9.19 -16.34 -1.38
CA ARG A 235 -9.44 -17.35 -0.33
C ARG A 235 -9.49 -16.73 1.06
N ILE A 236 -8.63 -15.76 1.35
CA ILE A 236 -8.64 -15.03 2.62
C ILE A 236 -9.94 -14.22 2.76
N ALA A 237 -10.36 -13.52 1.71
CA ALA A 237 -11.61 -12.76 1.72
C ALA A 237 -12.84 -13.67 1.91
N ASP A 238 -12.88 -14.82 1.23
CA ASP A 238 -13.96 -15.80 1.36
C ASP A 238 -13.99 -16.50 2.73
N TYR A 239 -12.82 -16.68 3.35
CA TYR A 239 -12.74 -17.27 4.69
C TYR A 239 -13.29 -16.37 5.79
N TYR A 240 -13.33 -15.04 5.56
CA TYR A 240 -13.88 -14.05 6.51
C TYR A 240 -15.17 -13.42 5.95
N PRO A 241 -16.35 -14.06 6.12
CA PRO A 241 -17.61 -13.60 5.49
C PRO A 241 -17.99 -12.15 5.83
N ASN A 242 -17.61 -11.67 7.01
CA ASN A 242 -17.89 -10.33 7.50
C ASN A 242 -16.65 -9.40 7.36
N ILE A 243 -15.77 -9.68 6.41
CA ILE A 243 -14.59 -8.85 6.19
C ILE A 243 -15.00 -7.44 5.80
N TYR A 244 -14.44 -6.46 6.51
CA TYR A 244 -14.51 -5.05 6.18
C TYR A 244 -13.10 -4.49 6.29
N GLY A 245 -12.47 -4.23 5.16
CA GLY A 245 -11.03 -3.99 5.18
C GLY A 245 -10.49 -3.18 4.00
N ILE A 246 -9.21 -2.80 4.16
CA ILE A 246 -8.43 -2.14 3.12
C ILE A 246 -7.36 -3.11 2.61
N ILE A 247 -7.23 -3.19 1.28
CA ILE A 247 -6.18 -3.94 0.58
C ILE A 247 -5.18 -2.92 0.04
N PHE A 248 -3.97 -2.93 0.58
CA PHE A 248 -2.90 -2.06 0.16
C PHE A 248 -2.11 -2.67 -1.00
N CYS A 249 -2.07 -1.96 -2.12
CA CYS A 249 -1.27 -2.25 -3.30
C CYS A 249 -0.16 -1.22 -3.48
N ARG A 250 0.93 -1.60 -4.16
CA ARG A 250 2.11 -0.74 -4.30
C ARG A 250 1.96 0.31 -5.40
N THR A 251 1.21 0.02 -6.45
CA THR A 251 1.05 0.89 -7.61
C THR A 251 -0.42 1.14 -7.93
N ARG A 252 -0.71 2.28 -8.57
CA ARG A 252 -2.07 2.64 -9.03
C ARG A 252 -2.64 1.57 -9.96
N ARG A 253 -1.82 1.06 -10.88
CA ARG A 253 -2.21 0.03 -11.83
C ARG A 253 -2.59 -1.27 -11.12
N GLU A 254 -1.76 -1.75 -10.19
CA GLU A 254 -2.06 -2.93 -9.38
C GLU A 254 -3.35 -2.75 -8.57
N THR A 255 -3.55 -1.54 -8.00
CA THR A 255 -4.78 -1.19 -7.27
C THR A 255 -6.03 -1.36 -8.14
N GLN A 256 -6.01 -0.82 -9.34
CA GLN A 256 -7.14 -0.92 -10.28
C GLN A 256 -7.35 -2.38 -10.73
N GLU A 257 -6.27 -3.08 -11.14
CA GLU A 257 -6.32 -4.47 -11.59
C GLU A 257 -6.91 -5.41 -10.52
N ILE A 258 -6.53 -5.25 -9.26
CA ILE A 258 -7.04 -6.05 -8.14
C ILE A 258 -8.51 -5.71 -7.82
N ALA A 259 -8.89 -4.43 -7.85
CA ALA A 259 -10.27 -4.02 -7.65
C ALA A 259 -11.18 -4.58 -8.75
N ASP A 260 -10.78 -4.47 -10.02
CA ASP A 260 -11.53 -4.98 -11.16
C ASP A 260 -11.71 -6.51 -11.07
N GLN A 261 -10.68 -7.24 -10.66
CA GLN A 261 -10.75 -8.70 -10.47
C GLN A 261 -11.72 -9.06 -9.33
N LEU A 262 -11.66 -8.34 -8.20
CA LEU A 262 -12.59 -8.57 -7.07
C LEU A 262 -14.04 -8.27 -7.48
N ILE A 263 -14.29 -7.19 -8.22
CA ILE A 263 -15.62 -6.86 -8.72
C ILE A 263 -16.12 -7.93 -9.69
N ALA A 264 -15.26 -8.40 -10.60
CA ALA A 264 -15.60 -9.49 -11.54
C ALA A 264 -15.91 -10.81 -10.83
N ASP A 265 -15.26 -11.07 -9.70
CA ASP A 265 -15.52 -12.21 -8.82
C ASP A 265 -16.75 -12.03 -7.91
N GLY A 266 -17.40 -10.87 -7.95
CA GLY A 266 -18.65 -10.58 -7.25
C GLY A 266 -18.50 -9.99 -5.85
N TYR A 267 -17.30 -9.46 -5.50
CA TYR A 267 -17.12 -8.74 -4.24
C TYR A 267 -17.59 -7.29 -4.34
N ASN A 268 -18.11 -6.77 -3.25
CA ASN A 268 -18.37 -5.34 -3.10
C ASN A 268 -17.05 -4.62 -2.83
N ALA A 269 -16.30 -4.34 -3.88
CA ALA A 269 -15.00 -3.71 -3.83
C ALA A 269 -14.96 -2.45 -4.73
N ASP A 270 -14.04 -1.53 -4.43
CA ASP A 270 -13.75 -0.38 -5.29
C ASP A 270 -12.28 0.03 -5.11
N SER A 271 -11.74 0.77 -6.08
CA SER A 271 -10.35 1.24 -6.06
C SER A 271 -10.21 2.67 -5.54
N LEU A 272 -9.10 2.95 -4.86
CA LEU A 272 -8.75 4.30 -4.41
C LEU A 272 -7.28 4.61 -4.72
N HIS A 273 -7.03 5.44 -5.74
CA HIS A 273 -5.70 5.83 -6.18
C HIS A 273 -5.66 7.24 -6.78
N GLY A 274 -4.45 7.75 -7.03
CA GLY A 274 -4.23 9.13 -7.41
C GLY A 274 -4.72 9.55 -8.81
N GLU A 275 -5.18 8.62 -9.66
CA GLU A 275 -5.75 8.93 -10.97
C GLU A 275 -7.25 9.21 -10.92
N LEU A 276 -7.91 8.87 -9.81
CA LEU A 276 -9.32 9.20 -9.61
C LEU A 276 -9.49 10.70 -9.42
N SER A 277 -10.50 11.28 -10.06
CA SER A 277 -10.94 12.64 -9.76
C SER A 277 -11.41 12.75 -8.32
N GLN A 278 -11.42 13.96 -7.77
CA GLN A 278 -11.83 14.16 -6.39
C GLN A 278 -13.28 13.72 -6.13
N ALA A 279 -14.18 13.99 -7.05
CA ALA A 279 -15.57 13.55 -6.93
C ALA A 279 -15.71 12.01 -6.89
N GLN A 280 -14.89 11.31 -7.68
CA GLN A 280 -14.85 9.85 -7.64
C GLN A 280 -14.32 9.33 -6.30
N ARG A 281 -13.22 9.93 -5.79
CA ARG A 281 -12.66 9.58 -4.47
C ARG A 281 -13.69 9.78 -3.35
N ASP A 282 -14.37 10.93 -3.35
CA ASP A 282 -15.39 11.25 -2.35
C ASP A 282 -16.55 10.25 -2.42
N ALA A 283 -17.00 9.87 -3.63
CA ALA A 283 -18.04 8.87 -3.82
C ALA A 283 -17.64 7.46 -3.34
N VAL A 284 -16.41 7.02 -3.64
CA VAL A 284 -15.90 5.72 -3.18
C VAL A 284 -15.81 5.72 -1.65
N MET A 285 -15.26 6.79 -1.06
CA MET A 285 -15.15 6.90 0.40
C MET A 285 -16.49 6.94 1.10
N GLN A 286 -17.49 7.61 0.53
CA GLN A 286 -18.85 7.61 1.07
C GLN A 286 -19.47 6.21 1.06
N LYS A 287 -19.36 5.48 -0.07
CA LYS A 287 -19.83 4.09 -0.15
C LYS A 287 -19.14 3.20 0.89
N PHE A 288 -17.83 3.39 1.10
CA PHE A 288 -17.06 2.60 2.04
C PHE A 288 -17.47 2.91 3.49
N ARG A 289 -17.60 4.17 3.90
CA ARG A 289 -18.08 4.55 5.24
C ARG A 289 -19.49 4.04 5.54
N LEU A 290 -20.38 4.04 4.54
CA LEU A 290 -21.72 3.49 4.66
C LEU A 290 -21.76 1.94 4.64
N ARG A 291 -20.61 1.28 4.59
CA ARG A 291 -20.46 -0.19 4.50
C ARG A 291 -21.13 -0.82 3.26
N ASN A 292 -21.38 -0.02 2.22
CA ASN A 292 -21.82 -0.52 0.91
C ASN A 292 -20.68 -1.19 0.14
N LEU A 293 -19.44 -0.95 0.54
CA LEU A 293 -18.24 -1.67 0.07
C LEU A 293 -17.67 -2.47 1.23
N GLN A 294 -17.29 -3.72 0.96
CA GLN A 294 -16.59 -4.59 1.91
C GLN A 294 -15.08 -4.38 1.88
N LEU A 295 -14.53 -4.19 0.67
CA LEU A 295 -13.11 -4.13 0.42
C LEU A 295 -12.76 -2.85 -0.35
N LEU A 296 -11.87 -2.06 0.21
CA LEU A 296 -11.30 -0.90 -0.45
C LEU A 296 -9.88 -1.25 -0.90
N VAL A 297 -9.61 -1.23 -2.21
CA VAL A 297 -8.26 -1.46 -2.73
C VAL A 297 -7.57 -0.12 -2.92
N ALA A 298 -6.45 0.13 -2.24
CA ALA A 298 -5.86 1.45 -2.21
C ALA A 298 -4.33 1.46 -2.31
N THR A 299 -3.78 2.57 -2.83
CA THR A 299 -2.36 2.88 -2.67
C THR A 299 -2.12 3.57 -1.34
N ASP A 300 -0.89 3.52 -0.81
CA ASP A 300 -0.52 4.20 0.44
C ASP A 300 -0.91 5.68 0.44
N VAL A 301 -0.53 6.41 -0.60
CA VAL A 301 -0.81 7.85 -0.72
C VAL A 301 -2.30 8.15 -0.70
N ALA A 302 -3.11 7.33 -1.37
CA ALA A 302 -4.55 7.55 -1.44
C ALA A 302 -5.29 7.15 -0.16
N ALA A 303 -4.74 6.20 0.60
CA ALA A 303 -5.31 5.73 1.86
C ALA A 303 -4.85 6.54 3.09
N ARG A 304 -3.91 7.47 2.92
CA ARG A 304 -3.48 8.37 4.00
C ARG A 304 -4.60 9.32 4.40
N GLY A 305 -4.69 9.60 5.68
CA GLY A 305 -5.73 10.49 6.22
C GLY A 305 -7.16 9.98 6.10
N LEU A 306 -7.36 8.70 5.71
CA LEU A 306 -8.70 8.12 5.71
C LEU A 306 -9.17 7.93 7.15
N ASP A 307 -10.24 8.64 7.51
CA ASP A 307 -10.99 8.33 8.71
C ASP A 307 -11.98 7.21 8.41
N VAL A 308 -11.53 6.00 8.65
CA VAL A 308 -12.35 4.81 8.62
C VAL A 308 -12.12 4.06 9.92
N THR A 309 -13.19 3.95 10.69
CA THR A 309 -13.22 3.20 11.94
C THR A 309 -13.71 1.77 11.69
N ASP A 310 -13.42 0.89 12.63
CA ASP A 310 -13.97 -0.48 12.67
C ASP A 310 -13.54 -1.41 11.51
N LEU A 311 -12.38 -1.16 10.90
CA LEU A 311 -11.83 -2.12 9.97
C LEU A 311 -11.49 -3.43 10.69
N THR A 312 -12.00 -4.54 10.18
CA THR A 312 -11.67 -5.87 10.69
C THR A 312 -10.30 -6.33 10.21
N HIS A 313 -9.95 -5.99 8.97
CA HIS A 313 -8.72 -6.42 8.31
C HIS A 313 -8.01 -5.29 7.58
N VAL A 314 -6.69 -5.31 7.66
CA VAL A 314 -5.79 -4.60 6.76
C VAL A 314 -4.99 -5.64 5.99
N ILE A 315 -5.10 -5.66 4.66
CA ILE A 315 -4.43 -6.65 3.82
C ILE A 315 -3.32 -5.97 3.03
N ASN A 316 -2.07 -6.36 3.27
CA ASN A 316 -0.94 -5.96 2.48
C ASN A 316 -0.79 -6.95 1.31
N TYR A 317 -1.30 -6.62 0.12
CA TYR A 317 -1.11 -7.41 -1.10
C TYR A 317 0.36 -7.46 -1.53
N GLY A 318 1.12 -6.45 -1.15
CA GLY A 318 2.58 -6.41 -1.13
C GLY A 318 3.06 -5.61 0.06
N LEU A 319 4.19 -6.02 0.66
CA LEU A 319 4.80 -5.24 1.74
C LEU A 319 5.24 -3.86 1.21
N PRO A 320 5.09 -2.79 1.97
CA PRO A 320 5.48 -1.45 1.56
C PRO A 320 7.00 -1.37 1.33
N ASP A 321 7.44 -0.42 0.52
CA ASP A 321 8.88 -0.23 0.27
C ASP A 321 9.57 0.38 1.48
N ASP A 322 8.93 1.35 2.10
CA ASP A 322 9.31 1.90 3.39
C ASP A 322 8.64 1.10 4.53
N ILE A 323 9.46 0.75 5.53
CA ILE A 323 9.04 -0.12 6.64
C ILE A 323 8.07 0.62 7.58
N GLU A 324 8.26 1.92 7.80
CA GLU A 324 7.40 2.75 8.66
C GLU A 324 5.97 2.82 8.12
N THR A 325 5.80 2.82 6.80
CA THR A 325 4.50 2.76 6.14
C THR A 325 3.67 1.54 6.57
N TYR A 326 4.32 0.42 6.96
CA TYR A 326 3.60 -0.74 7.47
C TYR A 326 2.84 -0.44 8.77
N THR A 327 3.42 0.33 9.67
CA THR A 327 2.78 0.76 10.93
C THR A 327 1.55 1.61 10.65
N HIS A 328 1.65 2.57 9.72
CA HIS A 328 0.53 3.42 9.30
C HIS A 328 -0.60 2.63 8.63
N ARG A 329 -0.26 1.58 7.82
CA ARG A 329 -1.26 0.68 7.24
C ARG A 329 -1.96 -0.14 8.32
N SER A 330 -1.20 -0.83 9.17
CA SER A 330 -1.74 -1.70 10.21
C SER A 330 -2.56 -0.93 11.26
N GLY A 331 -2.19 0.33 11.53
CA GLY A 331 -2.94 1.23 12.41
C GLY A 331 -4.33 1.66 11.87
N ARG A 332 -4.76 1.20 10.68
CA ARG A 332 -6.14 1.39 10.20
C ARG A 332 -7.12 0.38 10.79
N THR A 333 -6.65 -0.64 11.49
CA THR A 333 -7.46 -1.59 12.28
C THR A 333 -7.02 -1.60 13.74
N GLY A 334 -7.77 -2.25 14.62
CA GLY A 334 -7.42 -2.36 16.04
C GLY A 334 -7.57 -1.06 16.84
N ARG A 335 -8.42 -0.12 16.40
CA ARG A 335 -8.67 1.17 17.06
C ARG A 335 -9.70 1.05 18.17
N ALA A 336 -9.69 2.02 19.10
CA ALA A 336 -10.65 2.14 20.21
C ALA A 336 -10.82 0.85 21.03
N GLY A 337 -9.72 0.15 21.32
CA GLY A 337 -9.74 -1.09 22.12
C GLY A 337 -10.26 -2.33 21.38
N LYS A 338 -10.67 -2.22 20.11
CA LYS A 338 -11.11 -3.35 19.28
C LYS A 338 -9.91 -4.14 18.75
N SER A 339 -10.08 -5.45 18.56
CA SER A 339 -9.07 -6.29 17.93
C SER A 339 -9.11 -6.15 16.40
N GLY A 340 -7.94 -6.19 15.74
CA GLY A 340 -7.81 -6.13 14.30
C GLY A 340 -6.80 -7.14 13.76
N VAL A 341 -6.87 -7.43 12.47
CA VAL A 341 -5.93 -8.34 11.79
C VAL A 341 -5.22 -7.61 10.66
N SER A 342 -3.88 -7.58 10.72
CA SER A 342 -3.03 -7.13 9.63
C SER A 342 -2.46 -8.34 8.90
N VAL A 343 -2.90 -8.54 7.67
CA VAL A 343 -2.51 -9.65 6.79
C VAL A 343 -1.43 -9.19 5.82
N ALA A 344 -0.39 -9.98 5.61
CA ALA A 344 0.63 -9.78 4.59
C ALA A 344 0.69 -10.98 3.64
N ILE A 345 0.40 -10.78 2.35
CA ILE A 345 0.55 -11.79 1.31
C ILE A 345 1.94 -11.64 0.70
N VAL A 346 2.87 -12.52 1.08
CA VAL A 346 4.29 -12.39 0.78
C VAL A 346 4.82 -13.55 -0.06
N HIS A 347 5.87 -13.30 -0.82
CA HIS A 347 6.62 -14.36 -1.49
C HIS A 347 8.01 -14.50 -0.86
N SER A 348 8.72 -15.58 -1.20
CA SER A 348 10.00 -15.96 -0.57
C SER A 348 11.07 -14.86 -0.55
N ARG A 349 11.08 -13.95 -1.55
CA ARG A 349 12.05 -12.83 -1.64
C ARG A 349 11.76 -11.70 -0.64
N GLU A 350 10.53 -11.62 -0.13
CA GLU A 350 10.11 -10.58 0.83
C GLU A 350 10.38 -10.96 2.30
N LYS A 351 10.89 -12.18 2.58
CA LYS A 351 11.24 -12.64 3.95
C LYS A 351 12.17 -11.67 4.70
N GLY A 352 13.14 -11.08 3.99
CA GLY A 352 14.07 -10.10 4.59
C GLY A 352 13.36 -8.83 5.04
N LYS A 353 12.46 -8.29 4.19
CA LYS A 353 11.65 -7.11 4.49
C LYS A 353 10.69 -7.38 5.66
N MET A 354 10.04 -8.54 5.68
CA MET A 354 9.17 -8.95 6.77
C MET A 354 9.89 -8.96 8.13
N ARG A 355 11.10 -9.54 8.20
CA ARG A 355 11.91 -9.53 9.43
C ARG A 355 12.34 -8.14 9.87
N ALA A 356 12.58 -7.24 8.93
CA ALA A 356 12.89 -5.84 9.24
C ALA A 356 11.66 -5.13 9.83
N ILE A 357 10.45 -5.39 9.30
CA ILE A 357 9.19 -4.90 9.87
C ILE A 357 9.00 -5.44 11.29
N GLU A 358 9.16 -6.76 11.52
CA GLU A 358 9.05 -7.38 12.86
C GLU A 358 9.92 -6.69 13.90
N LYS A 359 11.14 -6.32 13.50
CA LYS A 359 12.08 -5.63 14.38
C LYS A 359 11.60 -4.22 14.77
N ILE A 360 10.94 -3.51 13.86
CA ILE A 360 10.45 -2.14 14.11
C ILE A 360 9.17 -2.16 14.94
N ILE A 361 8.21 -3.03 14.58
CA ILE A 361 6.94 -3.12 15.31
C ILE A 361 7.04 -3.84 16.66
N GLY A 362 8.20 -4.46 16.98
CA GLY A 362 8.40 -5.23 18.20
C GLY A 362 7.61 -6.54 18.30
N LYS A 363 6.91 -6.93 17.21
CA LYS A 363 6.02 -8.11 17.17
C LYS A 363 6.41 -9.05 16.04
N LYS A 364 6.24 -10.35 16.25
CA LYS A 364 6.44 -11.36 15.21
C LYS A 364 5.17 -11.56 14.40
N PHE A 365 5.34 -11.80 13.10
CA PHE A 365 4.24 -12.25 12.27
C PHE A 365 3.93 -13.72 12.54
N GLU A 366 2.66 -14.02 12.75
CA GLU A 366 2.14 -15.38 12.78
C GLU A 366 2.05 -15.91 11.34
N ARG A 367 2.51 -17.14 11.13
CA ARG A 367 2.32 -17.79 9.84
C ARG A 367 0.90 -18.30 9.70
N GLY A 368 0.14 -17.76 8.75
CA GLY A 368 -1.13 -18.30 8.32
C GLY A 368 -0.95 -19.34 7.22
N MET A 369 -1.79 -20.36 7.21
CA MET A 369 -1.97 -21.26 6.06
C MET A 369 -3.11 -20.72 5.21
N VAL A 370 -2.94 -20.66 3.89
CA VAL A 370 -4.00 -20.18 3.00
C VAL A 370 -5.20 -21.12 3.13
N PRO A 371 -6.40 -20.60 3.44
CA PRO A 371 -7.57 -21.46 3.67
C PRO A 371 -7.84 -22.41 2.49
N THR A 372 -8.12 -23.68 2.80
CA THR A 372 -8.54 -24.63 1.78
C THR A 372 -9.98 -24.37 1.36
N GLY A 373 -10.37 -24.87 0.18
CA GLY A 373 -11.76 -24.76 -0.28
C GLY A 373 -12.76 -25.35 0.71
N GLU A 374 -12.42 -26.46 1.35
CA GLU A 374 -13.26 -27.10 2.38
C GLU A 374 -13.47 -26.21 3.60
N GLN A 375 -12.38 -25.62 4.13
CA GLN A 375 -12.46 -24.69 5.27
C GLN A 375 -13.28 -23.43 4.94
N ILE A 376 -13.18 -22.94 3.71
CA ILE A 376 -13.97 -21.80 3.25
C ILE A 376 -15.46 -22.17 3.20
N CYS A 377 -15.78 -23.31 2.58
CA CYS A 377 -17.15 -23.79 2.48
C CYS A 377 -17.77 -23.99 3.86
N GLU A 378 -17.07 -24.63 4.78
CA GLU A 378 -17.51 -24.82 6.16
C GLU A 378 -17.80 -23.47 6.83
N LYS A 379 -16.87 -22.51 6.75
CA LYS A 379 -17.01 -21.21 7.38
C LYS A 379 -18.18 -20.40 6.83
N GLN A 380 -18.37 -20.44 5.51
CA GLN A 380 -19.49 -19.76 4.83
C GLN A 380 -20.84 -20.39 5.19
N LEU A 381 -20.90 -21.72 5.32
CA LEU A 381 -22.13 -22.39 5.75
C LEU A 381 -22.53 -22.06 7.18
N PHE A 382 -21.57 -22.05 8.11
CA PHE A 382 -21.85 -21.63 9.48
C PHE A 382 -22.31 -20.17 9.54
N ASN A 383 -21.69 -19.29 8.75
CA ASN A 383 -22.15 -17.89 8.68
C ASN A 383 -23.56 -17.76 8.10
N LEU A 384 -23.92 -18.58 7.11
CA LEU A 384 -25.29 -18.62 6.60
C LEU A 384 -26.29 -19.07 7.67
N ALA A 385 -25.96 -20.11 8.43
CA ALA A 385 -26.78 -20.59 9.54
C ALA A 385 -26.98 -19.50 10.61
N ASP A 386 -25.89 -18.84 11.02
CA ASP A 386 -25.93 -17.71 11.97
C ASP A 386 -26.80 -16.54 11.46
N ARG A 387 -26.75 -16.25 10.16
CA ARG A 387 -27.58 -15.21 9.54
C ARG A 387 -29.05 -15.59 9.55
N ILE A 388 -29.37 -16.84 9.27
CA ILE A 388 -30.76 -17.36 9.30
C ILE A 388 -31.29 -17.29 10.73
N GLU A 389 -30.49 -17.73 11.73
CA GLU A 389 -30.87 -17.70 13.14
C GLU A 389 -31.16 -16.27 13.65
N LYS A 390 -30.31 -15.30 13.24
CA LYS A 390 -30.37 -13.92 13.77
C LYS A 390 -31.24 -12.97 12.95
N VAL A 391 -31.80 -13.42 11.83
CA VAL A 391 -32.63 -12.55 10.99
C VAL A 391 -33.90 -12.15 11.73
N LYS A 392 -34.17 -10.84 11.77
CA LYS A 392 -35.45 -10.33 12.28
C LYS A 392 -36.47 -10.42 11.15
N VAL A 393 -37.48 -11.25 11.34
CA VAL A 393 -38.58 -11.41 10.39
C VAL A 393 -39.54 -10.24 10.52
N ASN A 394 -39.81 -9.54 9.41
CA ASN A 394 -40.89 -8.55 9.37
C ASN A 394 -42.20 -9.27 9.04
N GLU A 395 -42.89 -9.70 10.08
CA GLU A 395 -44.11 -10.51 9.99
C GLU A 395 -45.20 -9.81 9.15
N GLU A 396 -45.35 -8.48 9.31
CA GLU A 396 -46.40 -7.70 8.62
C GLU A 396 -46.19 -7.66 7.11
N GLU A 397 -44.95 -7.42 6.67
CA GLU A 397 -44.64 -7.35 5.25
C GLU A 397 -44.62 -8.71 4.56
N ILE A 398 -44.16 -9.77 5.26
CA ILE A 398 -44.03 -11.10 4.69
C ILE A 398 -45.37 -11.85 4.63
N ALA A 399 -46.33 -11.54 5.56
CA ALA A 399 -47.59 -12.23 5.71
C ALA A 399 -48.39 -12.31 4.40
N LYS A 400 -48.36 -11.30 3.58
CA LYS A 400 -49.08 -11.28 2.28
C LYS A 400 -48.53 -12.24 1.24
N TYR A 401 -47.25 -12.62 1.34
CA TYR A 401 -46.56 -13.50 0.37
C TYR A 401 -46.49 -14.93 0.85
N LEU A 402 -46.45 -15.12 2.18
CA LEU A 402 -46.21 -16.40 2.84
C LEU A 402 -47.17 -17.51 2.41
N PRO A 403 -48.51 -17.28 2.26
CA PRO A 403 -49.46 -18.35 1.85
C PRO A 403 -49.14 -18.96 0.48
N ASN A 404 -48.71 -18.15 -0.46
CA ASN A 404 -48.36 -18.63 -1.81
C ASN A 404 -47.02 -19.38 -1.82
N ILE A 405 -46.05 -18.92 -1.03
CA ILE A 405 -44.76 -19.56 -0.88
C ILE A 405 -44.95 -20.90 -0.13
N SER A 406 -45.70 -20.92 0.97
CA SER A 406 -45.99 -22.14 1.77
C SER A 406 -46.70 -23.19 0.92
N ARG A 407 -47.68 -22.81 0.07
CA ARG A 407 -48.36 -23.74 -0.86
C ARG A 407 -47.34 -24.36 -1.85
N LYS A 408 -46.37 -23.60 -2.33
CA LYS A 408 -45.36 -24.06 -3.28
C LYS A 408 -44.32 -24.96 -2.65
N LEU A 409 -43.97 -24.72 -1.40
CA LEU A 409 -42.89 -25.43 -0.69
C LEU A 409 -43.38 -26.42 0.36
N GLY A 410 -44.70 -26.45 0.68
CA GLY A 410 -45.27 -27.22 1.79
C GLY A 410 -45.22 -28.75 1.64
N TRP A 411 -44.78 -29.25 0.49
CA TRP A 411 -44.50 -30.68 0.27
C TRP A 411 -43.08 -31.08 0.69
N LEU A 412 -42.22 -30.10 1.03
CA LEU A 412 -40.88 -30.37 1.51
C LEU A 412 -40.88 -30.60 3.02
N THR A 413 -40.07 -31.55 3.47
CA THR A 413 -39.78 -31.69 4.91
C THR A 413 -38.87 -30.54 5.35
N GLU A 414 -38.84 -30.28 6.67
CA GLU A 414 -37.89 -29.29 7.26
C GLU A 414 -36.45 -29.56 6.81
N GLN A 415 -36.03 -30.84 6.84
CA GLN A 415 -34.70 -31.24 6.42
C GLN A 415 -34.44 -30.96 4.93
N ASP A 416 -35.42 -31.18 4.05
CA ASP A 416 -35.28 -30.91 2.63
C ASP A 416 -35.24 -29.41 2.36
N LEU A 417 -35.97 -28.61 3.13
CA LEU A 417 -35.93 -27.16 3.03
C LEU A 417 -34.54 -26.63 3.44
N ILE A 418 -33.99 -27.10 4.57
CA ILE A 418 -32.66 -26.75 5.01
C ILE A 418 -31.61 -27.13 3.96
N LYS A 419 -31.65 -28.37 3.44
CA LYS A 419 -30.72 -28.81 2.40
C LYS A 419 -30.77 -27.92 1.18
N ARG A 420 -31.96 -27.51 0.73
CA ARG A 420 -32.13 -26.65 -0.44
C ARG A 420 -31.65 -25.23 -0.19
N ILE A 421 -31.93 -24.63 0.98
CA ILE A 421 -31.42 -23.32 1.35
C ILE A 421 -29.89 -23.34 1.39
N VAL A 422 -29.30 -24.34 2.05
CA VAL A 422 -27.86 -24.54 2.10
C VAL A 422 -27.29 -24.73 0.69
N SER A 423 -27.92 -25.53 -0.15
CA SER A 423 -27.45 -25.81 -1.52
C SER A 423 -27.48 -24.59 -2.43
N LEU A 424 -28.38 -23.62 -2.22
CA LEU A 424 -28.43 -22.40 -3.03
C LEU A 424 -27.14 -21.58 -2.94
N GLU A 425 -26.54 -21.48 -1.73
CA GLU A 425 -25.27 -20.77 -1.51
C GLU A 425 -24.05 -21.69 -1.74
N PHE A 426 -24.17 -22.95 -1.36
CA PHE A 426 -23.07 -23.90 -1.29
C PHE A 426 -22.61 -24.42 -2.63
N ASN A 427 -23.54 -24.69 -3.57
CA ASN A 427 -23.16 -25.24 -4.87
C ASN A 427 -22.21 -24.31 -5.63
N ARG A 428 -22.41 -22.99 -5.53
CA ARG A 428 -21.53 -22.01 -6.16
C ARG A 428 -20.10 -22.06 -5.59
N LEU A 429 -19.97 -22.24 -4.28
CA LEU A 429 -18.67 -22.32 -3.60
C LEU A 429 -17.97 -23.64 -3.89
N ILE A 430 -18.69 -24.79 -3.86
CA ILE A 430 -18.13 -26.10 -4.18
C ILE A 430 -17.62 -26.11 -5.61
N ASP A 431 -18.41 -25.67 -6.58
CA ASP A 431 -18.01 -25.71 -7.99
C ASP A 431 -16.75 -24.87 -8.25
N TYR A 432 -16.58 -23.77 -7.50
CA TYR A 432 -15.38 -22.96 -7.61
C TYR A 432 -14.15 -23.57 -6.92
N TYR A 433 -14.32 -24.21 -5.74
CA TYR A 433 -13.20 -24.69 -4.91
C TYR A 433 -12.87 -26.18 -5.07
N ARG A 434 -13.69 -26.98 -5.76
CA ARG A 434 -13.57 -28.45 -5.86
C ARG A 434 -12.18 -28.95 -6.29
N ASP A 435 -11.59 -28.31 -7.30
CA ASP A 435 -10.32 -28.74 -7.91
C ASP A 435 -9.19 -27.71 -7.73
N THR A 436 -9.29 -26.83 -6.73
CA THR A 436 -8.29 -25.77 -6.55
C THR A 436 -7.06 -26.31 -5.80
N PRO A 437 -5.83 -26.09 -6.33
CA PRO A 437 -4.60 -26.60 -5.72
C PRO A 437 -4.28 -25.90 -4.40
N ASP A 438 -3.48 -26.55 -3.55
CA ASP A 438 -2.87 -25.92 -2.38
C ASP A 438 -1.92 -24.79 -2.82
N LEU A 439 -2.05 -23.62 -2.21
CA LEU A 439 -1.28 -22.42 -2.55
C LEU A 439 -0.09 -22.19 -1.62
N ASP A 440 -0.01 -22.90 -0.49
CA ASP A 440 1.05 -22.71 0.48
C ASP A 440 2.41 -23.19 0.01
N ILE A 441 3.44 -22.38 0.27
CA ILE A 441 4.83 -22.78 0.10
C ILE A 441 5.28 -23.45 1.39
N PRO A 442 5.67 -24.77 1.38
CA PRO A 442 6.18 -25.44 2.56
C PRO A 442 7.42 -24.74 3.11
N ASP A 443 7.54 -24.64 4.45
CA ASP A 443 8.75 -24.13 5.07
C ASP A 443 9.94 -25.07 4.80
N GLU A 444 11.09 -24.49 4.50
CA GLU A 444 12.34 -25.24 4.32
C GLU A 444 12.74 -25.98 5.61
N ASN A 445 12.23 -25.57 6.78
CA ASN A 445 12.53 -26.18 8.08
C ASN A 445 11.63 -27.36 8.46
N THR A 446 10.55 -27.65 7.71
CA THR A 446 9.62 -28.77 7.99
C THR A 446 9.88 -30.01 7.14
N ARG A 447 11.02 -30.13 6.50
CA ARG A 447 11.42 -31.40 5.90
C ARG A 447 11.74 -32.37 7.05
N LYS A 448 10.71 -33.13 7.51
CA LYS A 448 10.93 -34.32 8.32
C LYS A 448 11.98 -35.19 7.62
N PRO A 449 12.99 -35.72 8.35
CA PRO A 449 13.89 -36.71 7.78
C PRO A 449 13.03 -37.90 7.35
N LYS A 450 13.06 -38.25 6.08
CA LYS A 450 12.57 -39.59 5.66
C LYS A 450 13.47 -40.60 6.33
N GLU A 451 12.96 -41.30 7.34
CA GLU A 451 13.53 -42.57 7.78
C GLU A 451 13.48 -43.55 6.65
N GLY A 452 14.60 -44.08 6.30
CA GLY A 452 14.66 -45.20 5.32
C GLY A 452 16.01 -45.31 4.62
N ASN A 453 16.89 -46.06 5.25
CA ASN A 453 18.02 -46.83 4.71
C ASN A 453 19.18 -46.16 3.97
N PHE A 454 20.29 -46.31 4.65
CA PHE A 454 21.65 -45.98 4.30
C PHE A 454 22.11 -46.55 2.95
N ALA A 455 22.66 -45.71 2.12
CA ALA A 455 23.89 -45.93 1.39
C ALA A 455 24.57 -44.58 1.20
N LYS A 456 25.80 -44.48 1.72
CA LYS A 456 26.69 -43.33 1.53
C LYS A 456 27.05 -43.22 0.07
N GLU A 457 26.66 -42.13 -0.59
CA GLU A 457 27.40 -41.63 -1.76
C GLU A 457 27.21 -40.10 -1.87
N GLY A 458 28.30 -39.42 -1.99
CA GLY A 458 28.71 -38.17 -2.56
C GLY A 458 27.72 -37.00 -2.62
N ARG A 459 28.02 -35.91 -1.84
CA ARG A 459 27.56 -34.55 -2.09
C ARG A 459 27.76 -34.15 -3.56
N ASN A 460 26.66 -34.14 -4.33
CA ASN A 460 26.60 -33.31 -5.54
C ASN A 460 25.16 -32.83 -5.72
N GLY A 461 24.98 -31.50 -5.77
CA GLY A 461 23.70 -30.88 -6.01
C GLY A 461 23.00 -31.44 -7.24
N ARG A 462 21.73 -31.82 -7.09
CA ARG A 462 20.85 -32.22 -8.20
C ARG A 462 20.77 -31.11 -9.25
N LYS A 463 21.67 -31.13 -10.21
CA LYS A 463 21.42 -30.60 -11.55
C LYS A 463 20.26 -31.39 -12.13
N LYS A 464 19.14 -30.75 -12.47
CA LYS A 464 18.11 -31.34 -13.30
C LYS A 464 18.81 -31.94 -14.52
N ASP A 465 18.61 -33.20 -14.74
CA ASP A 465 19.25 -33.91 -15.86
C ASP A 465 18.68 -33.36 -17.17
N ILE A 466 19.47 -32.49 -17.80
CA ILE A 466 19.14 -31.85 -19.09
C ILE A 466 19.34 -32.83 -20.25
N ARG A 467 19.91 -33.99 -19.96
CA ARG A 467 20.49 -34.92 -20.96
C ARG A 467 19.51 -35.91 -21.58
N THR A 468 18.36 -36.16 -21.00
CA THR A 468 17.44 -37.21 -21.49
C THR A 468 16.13 -36.65 -22.00
N ALA A 469 15.76 -36.95 -23.21
CA ALA A 469 14.42 -36.74 -23.75
C ALA A 469 13.42 -37.70 -23.07
N LYS A 470 12.15 -37.34 -23.03
CA LYS A 470 11.08 -38.20 -22.54
C LYS A 470 10.92 -39.42 -23.48
N ALA A 471 10.53 -40.58 -22.95
CA ALA A 471 10.30 -41.78 -23.79
C ALA A 471 9.35 -41.44 -24.97
N GLY A 472 9.76 -41.76 -26.20
CA GLY A 472 9.04 -41.41 -27.42
C GLY A 472 9.41 -40.08 -28.09
N PHE A 473 10.29 -39.28 -27.45
CA PHE A 473 10.78 -38.00 -27.98
C PHE A 473 12.28 -38.03 -28.27
N GLU A 474 12.71 -37.23 -29.24
CA GLU A 474 14.12 -36.96 -29.53
C GLU A 474 14.39 -35.47 -29.20
N ARG A 475 15.60 -35.23 -28.72
CA ARG A 475 16.02 -33.87 -28.33
C ARG A 475 16.78 -33.21 -29.46
N ILE A 476 16.34 -32.01 -29.83
CA ILE A 476 16.92 -31.20 -30.90
C ILE A 476 17.68 -30.01 -30.28
N TYR A 477 18.88 -29.77 -30.80
CA TYR A 477 19.67 -28.59 -30.52
C TYR A 477 19.37 -27.51 -31.59
N ILE A 478 19.26 -26.25 -31.19
CA ILE A 478 19.18 -25.11 -32.06
C ILE A 478 20.12 -23.99 -31.55
N ASN A 479 20.88 -23.36 -32.43
CA ASN A 479 21.88 -22.33 -32.12
C ASN A 479 21.28 -20.95 -31.72
N LEU A 480 19.99 -20.89 -31.38
CA LEU A 480 19.30 -19.69 -30.93
C LEU A 480 18.98 -19.82 -29.43
N GLY A 481 19.23 -18.76 -28.67
CA GLY A 481 18.99 -18.67 -27.24
C GLY A 481 18.54 -17.28 -26.80
N LYS A 482 18.45 -17.07 -25.50
CA LYS A 482 17.98 -15.80 -24.92
C LYS A 482 18.77 -14.57 -25.38
N ALA A 483 20.07 -14.72 -25.65
CA ALA A 483 20.91 -13.64 -26.15
C ALA A 483 20.54 -13.15 -27.56
N HIS A 484 19.82 -13.99 -28.33
CA HIS A 484 19.32 -13.68 -29.67
C HIS A 484 17.86 -13.22 -29.67
N GLY A 485 17.26 -12.94 -28.50
CA GLY A 485 15.84 -12.60 -28.39
C GLY A 485 14.90 -13.79 -28.66
N PHE A 486 15.42 -15.02 -28.57
CA PHE A 486 14.68 -16.23 -28.90
C PHE A 486 14.00 -16.80 -27.64
N PHE A 487 12.68 -17.02 -27.71
CA PHE A 487 11.85 -17.47 -26.61
C PHE A 487 10.94 -18.64 -27.04
N PRO A 488 10.34 -19.42 -26.12
CA PRO A 488 9.51 -20.57 -26.47
C PRO A 488 8.38 -20.28 -27.47
N PRO A 489 7.66 -19.16 -27.41
CA PRO A 489 6.65 -18.83 -28.42
C PRO A 489 7.23 -18.75 -29.83
N ASN A 490 8.43 -18.15 -29.98
CA ASN A 490 9.10 -18.03 -31.29
C ASN A 490 9.48 -19.39 -31.86
N LEU A 491 9.94 -20.33 -31.00
CA LEU A 491 10.23 -21.69 -31.42
C LEU A 491 8.97 -22.43 -31.93
N ILE A 492 7.88 -22.32 -31.15
CA ILE A 492 6.60 -22.98 -31.46
C ILE A 492 6.02 -22.41 -32.77
N GLU A 493 6.02 -21.11 -32.93
CA GLU A 493 5.55 -20.41 -34.13
C GLU A 493 6.38 -20.80 -35.36
N MET A 494 7.69 -20.84 -35.21
CA MET A 494 8.64 -21.19 -36.27
C MET A 494 8.45 -22.67 -36.72
N VAL A 495 8.33 -23.61 -35.79
CA VAL A 495 8.08 -25.02 -36.12
C VAL A 495 6.73 -25.18 -36.78
N ASN A 496 5.68 -24.51 -36.29
CA ASN A 496 4.35 -24.62 -36.87
C ASN A 496 4.24 -23.95 -38.26
N SER A 497 5.02 -22.92 -38.54
CA SER A 497 5.04 -22.23 -39.85
C SER A 497 5.86 -22.98 -40.91
N LEU A 498 6.92 -23.65 -40.50
CA LEU A 498 7.87 -24.28 -41.44
C LEU A 498 7.57 -25.76 -41.68
N VAL A 499 6.84 -26.42 -40.77
CA VAL A 499 6.52 -27.83 -40.90
C VAL A 499 5.02 -28.00 -41.22
N PRO A 500 4.65 -28.59 -42.40
CA PRO A 500 3.24 -28.65 -42.83
C PRO A 500 2.38 -29.66 -42.05
N VAL A 501 2.94 -30.33 -41.05
CA VAL A 501 2.26 -31.29 -40.18
C VAL A 501 2.34 -30.84 -38.73
N ARG A 502 1.26 -30.95 -37.99
CA ARG A 502 1.22 -30.61 -36.57
C ARG A 502 2.23 -31.45 -35.79
N VAL A 503 3.20 -30.79 -35.16
CA VAL A 503 4.30 -31.41 -34.42
C VAL A 503 4.06 -31.27 -32.92
N ASN A 504 4.11 -32.36 -32.17
CA ASN A 504 4.12 -32.32 -30.73
C ASN A 504 5.50 -31.90 -30.19
N ILE A 505 5.58 -30.69 -29.63
CA ILE A 505 6.79 -30.17 -28.96
C ILE A 505 6.68 -30.47 -27.47
N GLY A 506 7.66 -31.16 -26.93
CA GLY A 506 7.74 -31.47 -25.51
C GLY A 506 8.43 -30.38 -24.68
N ARG A 507 9.42 -30.80 -23.89
CA ARG A 507 10.18 -29.90 -23.02
C ARG A 507 11.07 -28.95 -23.86
N ILE A 508 11.09 -27.67 -23.51
CA ILE A 508 11.95 -26.64 -24.10
C ILE A 508 12.88 -26.10 -23.01
N ASP A 509 14.19 -26.23 -23.21
CA ASP A 509 15.24 -25.68 -22.33
C ASP A 509 15.99 -24.57 -23.06
N LEU A 510 15.75 -23.31 -22.67
CA LEU A 510 16.38 -22.12 -23.24
C LEU A 510 17.63 -21.74 -22.45
N LEU A 511 18.78 -21.78 -23.13
CA LEU A 511 20.06 -21.33 -22.61
C LEU A 511 20.41 -19.92 -23.18
N SER A 512 21.54 -19.39 -22.78
CA SER A 512 21.93 -18.04 -23.20
C SER A 512 22.17 -17.94 -24.70
N SER A 513 22.91 -18.88 -25.29
CA SER A 513 23.36 -18.85 -26.69
C SER A 513 22.71 -19.91 -27.58
N TYR A 514 22.01 -20.88 -27.02
CA TYR A 514 21.35 -21.97 -27.74
C TYR A 514 20.14 -22.49 -26.98
N SER A 515 19.33 -23.33 -27.61
CA SER A 515 18.18 -23.98 -26.97
C SER A 515 18.12 -25.46 -27.31
N LEU A 516 17.50 -26.21 -26.39
CA LEU A 516 17.24 -27.64 -26.55
C LEU A 516 15.74 -27.85 -26.42
N PHE A 517 15.15 -28.66 -27.31
CA PHE A 517 13.72 -28.97 -27.24
C PHE A 517 13.42 -30.40 -27.69
N ASP A 518 12.39 -30.96 -27.11
CA ASP A 518 11.98 -32.35 -27.38
C ASP A 518 10.88 -32.35 -28.44
N VAL A 519 11.00 -33.23 -29.42
CA VAL A 519 10.02 -33.45 -30.49
C VAL A 519 9.78 -34.95 -30.62
N GLU A 520 8.55 -35.36 -30.99
CA GLU A 520 8.26 -36.76 -31.28
C GLU A 520 9.25 -37.33 -32.28
N LYS A 521 9.73 -38.55 -31.98
CA LYS A 521 10.78 -39.25 -32.75
C LYS A 521 10.47 -39.37 -34.25
N SER A 522 9.19 -39.55 -34.61
CA SER A 522 8.72 -39.62 -36.01
C SER A 522 8.81 -38.27 -36.74
N SER A 523 8.79 -37.16 -36.02
CA SER A 523 8.76 -35.78 -36.58
C SER A 523 10.14 -35.12 -36.54
N ALA A 524 11.09 -35.60 -35.74
CA ALA A 524 12.38 -34.95 -35.51
C ALA A 524 13.18 -34.70 -36.82
N PRO A 525 13.32 -35.65 -37.78
CA PRO A 525 14.04 -35.38 -39.04
C PRO A 525 13.39 -34.28 -39.87
N LYS A 526 12.05 -34.21 -39.91
CA LYS A 526 11.29 -33.21 -40.65
C LYS A 526 11.49 -31.80 -40.05
N VAL A 527 11.46 -31.69 -38.71
CA VAL A 527 11.68 -30.45 -37.98
C VAL A 527 13.11 -29.93 -38.20
N ILE A 528 14.13 -30.79 -38.10
CA ILE A 528 15.52 -30.42 -38.36
C ILE A 528 15.70 -29.96 -39.80
N GLY A 529 15.13 -30.67 -40.77
CA GLY A 529 15.21 -30.30 -42.19
C GLY A 529 14.53 -28.96 -42.47
N ALA A 530 13.36 -28.69 -41.88
CA ALA A 530 12.62 -27.48 -42.05
C ALA A 530 13.31 -26.25 -41.38
N LEU A 531 13.98 -26.44 -40.28
CA LEU A 531 14.69 -25.38 -39.57
C LEU A 531 16.02 -25.00 -40.22
N LYS A 532 16.70 -25.94 -40.85
CA LYS A 532 18.01 -25.71 -41.53
C LYS A 532 17.86 -24.72 -42.69
N GLY A 533 18.68 -23.66 -42.66
CA GLY A 533 18.77 -22.69 -43.75
C GLY A 533 17.85 -21.49 -43.61
N ASN A 534 16.95 -21.48 -42.63
CA ASN A 534 16.15 -20.31 -42.30
C ASN A 534 16.93 -19.31 -41.40
N GLU A 535 16.43 -18.10 -41.28
CA GLU A 535 17.03 -17.05 -40.46
C GLU A 535 16.01 -16.52 -39.42
N PHE A 536 16.52 -16.17 -38.25
CA PHE A 536 15.77 -15.51 -37.19
C PHE A 536 16.47 -14.21 -36.79
N TYR A 537 15.86 -13.07 -37.08
CA TYR A 537 16.47 -11.72 -36.87
C TYR A 537 17.93 -11.60 -37.37
N GLY A 538 18.21 -12.10 -38.61
CA GLY A 538 19.54 -12.05 -39.20
C GLY A 538 20.53 -13.11 -38.72
N HIS A 539 20.08 -14.02 -37.82
CA HIS A 539 20.87 -15.17 -37.36
C HIS A 539 20.48 -16.43 -38.12
N ARG A 540 21.43 -17.02 -38.87
CA ARG A 540 21.22 -18.26 -39.59
C ARG A 540 20.98 -19.42 -38.62
N ILE A 541 19.89 -20.14 -38.84
CA ILE A 541 19.48 -21.23 -37.98
C ILE A 541 20.26 -22.51 -38.30
N TYR A 542 20.82 -23.09 -37.23
CA TYR A 542 21.43 -24.39 -37.25
C TYR A 542 20.74 -25.30 -36.26
N ALA A 543 20.18 -26.43 -36.73
CA ALA A 543 19.47 -27.40 -35.91
C ALA A 543 19.98 -28.82 -36.19
N GLU A 544 20.19 -29.59 -35.10
CA GLU A 544 20.64 -31.00 -35.18
C GLU A 544 20.14 -31.81 -33.97
N LEU A 545 20.27 -33.11 -34.01
CA LEU A 545 20.02 -33.94 -32.83
C LEU A 545 21.04 -33.61 -31.74
N ALA A 546 20.58 -33.37 -30.53
CA ALA A 546 21.44 -33.02 -29.40
C ALA A 546 22.40 -34.14 -29.05
N THR A 547 23.69 -33.85 -28.99
CA THR A 547 24.78 -34.76 -28.64
C THR A 547 25.31 -34.45 -27.24
N ASP A 548 26.09 -35.37 -26.66
CA ASP A 548 26.71 -35.17 -25.33
C ASP A 548 27.60 -33.92 -25.23
N LYS A 549 28.06 -33.37 -26.37
CA LYS A 549 28.83 -32.14 -26.44
C LYS A 549 27.97 -30.89 -26.21
N ASP A 550 26.70 -30.95 -26.55
CA ASP A 550 25.75 -29.84 -26.45
C ASP A 550 25.28 -29.56 -25.00
N TYR A 551 25.60 -30.46 -24.10
CA TYR A 551 25.30 -30.35 -22.66
C TYR A 551 26.43 -29.71 -21.83
N SER A 552 27.62 -29.47 -22.43
CA SER A 552 28.74 -28.82 -21.76
C SER A 552 28.67 -27.28 -21.96
N ALA A 553 28.47 -26.54 -20.89
CA ALA A 553 28.58 -25.09 -20.93
C ALA A 553 29.98 -24.69 -21.45
N PRO A 554 30.11 -23.69 -22.34
CA PRO A 554 31.40 -23.20 -22.76
C PRO A 554 32.15 -22.66 -21.54
N LYS A 555 33.27 -23.31 -21.17
CA LYS A 555 34.21 -22.81 -20.17
C LYS A 555 34.76 -21.49 -20.70
N GLY A 556 34.38 -20.39 -20.10
CA GLY A 556 34.97 -19.07 -20.38
C GLY A 556 36.49 -19.16 -20.27
N LYS A 557 37.19 -18.79 -21.33
CA LYS A 557 38.65 -18.67 -21.36
C LYS A 557 39.10 -17.74 -20.24
N ARG A 558 39.62 -18.30 -19.16
CA ARG A 558 40.48 -17.58 -18.23
C ARG A 558 41.78 -17.28 -18.99
N LYS A 559 42.07 -16.01 -19.23
CA LYS A 559 43.38 -15.55 -19.64
C LYS A 559 44.40 -16.02 -18.61
N GLY A 560 45.37 -16.81 -19.06
CA GLY A 560 46.49 -17.25 -18.27
C GLY A 560 47.31 -16.05 -17.80
N LYS A 561 47.66 -16.07 -16.52
CA LYS A 561 48.77 -15.29 -15.97
C LYS A 561 50.01 -16.18 -16.07
N GLU A 562 50.97 -15.76 -16.84
CA GLU A 562 52.33 -16.28 -16.86
C GLU A 562 53.01 -15.99 -15.53
N GLU A 563 53.74 -16.98 -15.06
CA GLU A 563 54.67 -16.92 -13.94
C GLU A 563 55.87 -16.02 -14.28
N GLY A 564 56.37 -15.32 -13.30
CA GLY A 564 57.67 -14.68 -13.40
C GLY A 564 58.00 -13.72 -12.24
N GLY A 565 58.77 -14.16 -11.24
CA GLY A 565 59.78 -13.35 -10.62
C GLY A 565 59.51 -12.79 -9.23
N ARG A 566 60.07 -13.44 -8.23
CA ARG A 566 60.47 -12.91 -6.92
C ARG A 566 61.17 -11.57 -7.01
N ARG A 567 60.88 -10.62 -6.09
CA ARG A 567 61.81 -9.92 -5.19
C ARG A 567 61.16 -8.85 -4.36
N THR A 568 61.21 -9.04 -3.07
CA THR A 568 61.70 -8.22 -1.91
C THR A 568 61.40 -6.73 -1.82
N ASN A 569 60.75 -6.38 -0.72
CA ASN A 569 60.96 -5.27 0.24
C ASN A 569 61.22 -3.85 -0.29
N GLU A 570 60.42 -2.88 0.13
CA GLU A 570 60.77 -1.95 1.20
C GLU A 570 59.78 -0.79 1.31
N LYS A 571 59.68 -0.33 2.55
CA LYS A 571 58.95 0.85 3.01
C LYS A 571 59.41 2.15 2.35
N ARG A 572 58.51 3.14 2.21
CA ARG A 572 58.67 4.48 2.82
C ARG A 572 57.56 5.46 2.37
N TYR A 573 57.00 6.10 3.34
CA TYR A 573 56.57 7.50 3.54
C TYR A 573 56.81 8.49 2.40
N GLY A 574 55.84 9.40 2.22
CA GLY A 574 56.09 10.69 1.59
C GLY A 574 54.85 11.50 1.19
N ASN A 575 54.50 12.43 2.04
CA ASN A 575 53.70 13.64 1.87
C ASN A 575 54.05 14.47 0.64
N SER A 576 53.09 15.16 -0.01
CA SER A 576 53.02 16.62 -0.24
C SER A 576 52.11 16.91 -1.42
N ARG A 577 51.08 17.66 -1.25
CA ARG A 577 50.79 19.11 -1.42
C ARG A 577 51.20 19.74 -2.74
N ARG A 578 50.24 20.53 -3.23
CA ARG A 578 50.31 21.70 -4.14
C ARG A 578 50.02 21.38 -5.63
N ASP A 579 49.18 22.05 -6.26
CA ASP A 579 48.62 23.39 -6.44
C ASP A 579 48.60 23.74 -7.96
N HIS A 580 47.59 24.50 -8.36
CA HIS A 580 47.48 25.38 -9.52
C HIS A 580 47.42 24.72 -10.93
N SER A 581 46.66 25.15 -11.90
CA SER A 581 46.11 26.45 -12.31
C SER A 581 45.24 26.28 -13.57
N GLU A 582 44.20 27.06 -13.66
CA GLU A 582 43.77 27.93 -14.77
C GLU A 582 44.07 27.58 -16.23
N SER A 583 43.03 27.62 -17.07
CA SER A 583 42.82 28.56 -18.20
C SER A 583 41.58 28.12 -19.00
N ARG A 584 40.56 28.94 -19.09
CA ARG A 584 40.20 29.95 -20.13
C ARG A 584 40.27 29.40 -21.56
N SER A 585 39.17 29.32 -22.36
CA SER A 585 38.57 30.43 -23.05
C SER A 585 37.65 30.00 -24.22
N ARG A 586 36.62 30.83 -24.41
CA ARG A 586 36.00 31.32 -25.68
C ARG A 586 35.06 30.39 -26.45
N ARG A 587 33.78 30.78 -26.50
CA ARG A 587 33.07 31.61 -27.53
C ARG A 587 32.89 30.92 -28.88
N ASP A 588 31.61 30.75 -29.30
CA ASP A 588 30.88 31.58 -30.26
C ASP A 588 29.48 30.95 -30.46
N ARG A 589 28.42 31.67 -30.22
CA ARG A 589 27.52 32.45 -31.09
C ARG A 589 27.22 31.81 -32.45
N PHE A 590 25.96 31.43 -32.68
CA PHE A 590 25.23 31.92 -33.84
C PHE A 590 23.70 31.82 -33.60
N SER A 591 23.09 32.92 -33.84
CA SER A 591 21.74 33.38 -33.96
C SER A 591 21.07 32.89 -35.24
N SER A 592 19.76 32.75 -35.30
CA SER A 592 18.85 33.56 -36.10
C SER A 592 17.51 32.86 -36.36
N LYS A 593 16.50 33.57 -36.06
CA LYS A 593 15.38 34.15 -36.84
C LYS A 593 14.12 33.31 -37.04
N THR A 594 13.14 33.77 -36.33
CA THR A 594 11.81 34.24 -36.78
C THR A 594 11.11 33.60 -37.96
N LYS A 595 9.85 33.15 -37.74
CA LYS A 595 8.72 33.66 -38.56
C LYS A 595 7.40 33.48 -37.84
N ARG A 596 6.73 34.62 -37.64
CA ARG A 596 5.32 34.80 -37.37
C ARG A 596 4.48 34.38 -38.58
N SER A 597 3.29 33.79 -38.35
CA SER A 597 2.13 34.13 -39.18
C SER A 597 0.88 33.99 -38.34
N SER A 598 0.24 35.11 -38.21
CA SER A 598 -1.13 35.38 -37.78
C SER A 598 -2.13 34.83 -38.79
N TYR A 599 -3.26 34.30 -38.38
CA TYR A 599 -4.54 34.52 -39.05
C TYR A 599 -5.71 34.54 -38.07
N SER A 600 -6.50 35.53 -38.29
CA SER A 600 -7.62 36.07 -37.54
C SER A 600 -8.96 35.32 -37.81
N SER A 601 -9.79 35.37 -36.80
CA SER A 601 -11.23 35.63 -36.79
C SER A 601 -12.17 34.98 -37.82
N LYS A 602 -13.26 34.40 -37.34
CA LYS A 602 -14.63 34.89 -37.61
C LYS A 602 -15.71 34.13 -36.82
N LYS A 603 -16.51 34.94 -36.17
CA LYS A 603 -17.85 34.80 -35.64
C LYS A 603 -18.85 33.96 -36.47
N ARG A 604 -19.78 33.35 -35.74
CA ARG A 604 -21.28 33.28 -35.85
C ARG A 604 -21.71 31.81 -35.64
N LYS A 605 -22.62 31.47 -34.82
CA LYS A 605 -23.88 31.98 -34.25
C LYS A 605 -24.02 31.44 -32.79
#